data_1ea06cf97e8343185a8ae069d14c63bd
#
_entry.id   1ea06cf97e8343185a8ae069d14c63bd
#
_cell.length_a   1.000
_cell.length_b   1.000
_cell.length_c   1.000
_cell.angle_alpha   90.00
_cell.angle_beta   90.00
_cell.angle_gamma   90.00
#
_symmetry.space_group_name_H-M   'P 1'
#
loop_
_entity.id
_entity.type
_entity.pdbx_description
1 polymer ?
#
loop_
_entity_poly.entity_id
_entity_poly.type
_entity_poly.pdbx_seq_one_letter_code
_entity_poly.pdbx_strand_id
1 'polypeptide(L)'
;MEAFILSAVEQGVMTITLNRPDRLNSFNDLMHHQLAECLKQAERDDGVRCLLITGAGRGFCAGQDLNDRNVDPSGPPPDLGLSVERFYNPLVRRLAALPKPVICAVNGVAAGAGATLALGCDIVLAARSAKFVMAFSKLGLVPDCGGSWFLPRVAGRARAMGLALLGDSRSAEQAAQWGIIWQLVDDSELADTSLQLARHLAAQPTFGLGLIKKALLASETNSLDAQLDLERDYQRLAGRSDDYREGVSAFLAKRPPQFSGK
;
A
#
# COMPACT_ATOMS: atom_id res chain seq x y z
N MET A 1 8.75 24.77 -6.35
CA MET A 1 7.85 23.73 -6.92
C MET A 1 7.02 23.21 -5.77
N GLU A 2 5.72 23.12 -5.93
CA GLU A 2 4.81 22.68 -4.88
C GLU A 2 5.07 21.20 -4.53
N ALA A 3 5.22 20.89 -3.24
CA ALA A 3 5.54 19.53 -2.78
C ALA A 3 4.26 18.82 -2.35
N PHE A 4 3.63 18.09 -3.27
CA PHE A 4 2.41 17.31 -3.01
C PHE A 4 2.70 15.93 -2.43
N ILE A 5 3.95 15.50 -2.47
CA ILE A 5 4.47 14.34 -1.75
C ILE A 5 5.64 14.82 -0.90
N LEU A 6 5.58 14.53 0.38
CA LEU A 6 6.72 14.69 1.29
C LEU A 6 7.34 13.32 1.51
N SER A 7 8.66 13.23 1.51
CA SER A 7 9.35 11.99 1.85
C SER A 7 10.55 12.26 2.76
N ALA A 8 10.75 11.38 3.72
CA ALA A 8 11.89 11.38 4.61
C ALA A 8 12.35 9.94 4.86
N VAL A 9 13.68 9.73 4.95
CA VAL A 9 14.25 8.42 5.27
C VAL A 9 14.91 8.51 6.64
N GLU A 10 14.45 7.68 7.56
CA GLU A 10 14.99 7.60 8.92
C GLU A 10 14.99 6.15 9.40
N GLN A 11 16.10 5.67 9.93
CA GLN A 11 16.26 4.30 10.49
C GLN A 11 15.77 3.19 9.54
N GLY A 12 16.07 3.32 8.25
CA GLY A 12 15.67 2.34 7.23
C GLY A 12 14.20 2.43 6.78
N VAL A 13 13.44 3.39 7.30
CA VAL A 13 12.05 3.65 6.90
C VAL A 13 11.97 4.86 5.99
N MET A 14 11.41 4.72 4.78
CA MET A 14 10.98 5.85 3.98
C MET A 14 9.51 6.16 4.28
N THR A 15 9.26 7.27 4.98
CA THR A 15 7.91 7.79 5.18
C THR A 15 7.51 8.65 3.99
N ILE A 16 6.39 8.34 3.36
CA ILE A 16 5.79 9.07 2.24
C ILE A 16 4.47 9.65 2.71
N THR A 17 4.37 10.98 2.70
CA THR A 17 3.15 11.69 3.10
C THR A 17 2.49 12.30 1.88
N LEU A 18 1.24 11.92 1.62
CA LEU A 18 0.37 12.56 0.63
C LEU A 18 0.03 13.96 1.15
N ASN A 19 0.45 15.04 0.47
CA ASN A 19 0.48 16.40 1.01
C ASN A 19 -0.33 17.40 0.17
N ARG A 20 -1.61 17.16 0.07
CA ARG A 20 -2.62 18.12 -0.45
C ARG A 20 -3.82 18.20 0.52
N PRO A 21 -3.61 18.58 1.81
CA PRO A 21 -4.63 18.45 2.86
C PRO A 21 -5.92 19.24 2.54
N ASP A 22 -5.84 20.39 1.86
CA ASP A 22 -6.99 21.18 1.44
C ASP A 22 -7.86 20.50 0.40
N ARG A 23 -7.34 19.49 -0.29
CA ARG A 23 -8.03 18.63 -1.26
C ARG A 23 -8.18 17.19 -0.75
N LEU A 24 -8.10 16.98 0.55
CA LEU A 24 -8.10 15.64 1.17
C LEU A 24 -7.12 14.68 0.47
N ASN A 25 -5.96 15.17 0.06
CA ASN A 25 -4.89 14.45 -0.61
C ASN A 25 -5.33 13.72 -1.89
N SER A 26 -6.31 14.28 -2.62
CA SER A 26 -6.72 13.74 -3.90
C SER A 26 -5.60 13.88 -4.94
N PHE A 27 -5.49 12.87 -5.81
CA PHE A 27 -4.46 12.77 -6.83
C PHE A 27 -4.69 13.73 -7.99
N ASN A 28 -3.63 14.41 -8.39
CA ASN A 28 -3.46 15.05 -9.68
C ASN A 28 -2.18 14.57 -10.37
N ASP A 29 -1.94 15.00 -11.59
CA ASP A 29 -0.79 14.55 -12.39
C ASP A 29 0.55 14.80 -11.68
N LEU A 30 0.72 15.98 -11.06
CA LEU A 30 1.97 16.32 -10.34
C LEU A 30 2.21 15.39 -9.15
N MET A 31 1.15 15.11 -8.38
CA MET A 31 1.24 14.22 -7.23
C MET A 31 1.58 12.78 -7.65
N HIS A 32 1.02 12.29 -8.79
CA HIS A 32 1.37 11.00 -9.36
C HIS A 32 2.86 10.93 -9.75
N HIS A 33 3.37 11.97 -10.42
CA HIS A 33 4.79 12.03 -10.81
C HIS A 33 5.70 12.03 -9.59
N GLN A 34 5.39 12.85 -8.57
CA GLN A 34 6.19 12.92 -7.36
C GLN A 34 6.18 11.59 -6.58
N LEU A 35 5.01 10.94 -6.46
CA LEU A 35 4.92 9.63 -5.82
C LEU A 35 5.72 8.55 -6.58
N ALA A 36 5.63 8.56 -7.92
CA ALA A 36 6.39 7.63 -8.75
C ALA A 36 7.92 7.79 -8.56
N GLU A 37 8.42 9.03 -8.43
CA GLU A 37 9.84 9.28 -8.16
C GLU A 37 10.25 8.81 -6.75
N CYS A 38 9.43 9.05 -5.72
CA CYS A 38 9.68 8.52 -4.38
C CYS A 38 9.77 6.98 -4.36
N LEU A 39 8.87 6.31 -5.06
CA LEU A 39 8.89 4.84 -5.16
C LEU A 39 10.10 4.32 -5.94
N LYS A 40 10.55 5.02 -7.00
CA LYS A 40 11.79 4.68 -7.71
C LYS A 40 13.02 4.85 -6.82
N GLN A 41 13.05 5.91 -6.01
CA GLN A 41 14.12 6.10 -5.02
C GLN A 41 14.11 4.96 -4.01
N ALA A 42 12.94 4.65 -3.43
CA ALA A 42 12.80 3.56 -2.47
C ALA A 42 13.24 2.20 -3.03
N GLU A 43 13.02 1.95 -4.31
CA GLU A 43 13.44 0.72 -4.99
C GLU A 43 14.97 0.59 -5.09
N ARG A 44 15.67 1.72 -5.39
CA ARG A 44 17.11 1.75 -5.67
C ARG A 44 17.98 1.93 -4.43
N ASP A 45 17.43 2.52 -3.38
CA ASP A 45 18.18 2.85 -2.16
C ASP A 45 18.17 1.67 -1.18
N ASP A 46 19.30 0.97 -1.06
CA ASP A 46 19.47 -0.13 -0.11
C ASP A 46 19.33 0.30 1.36
N GLY A 47 19.49 1.59 1.66
CA GLY A 47 19.24 2.18 2.97
C GLY A 47 17.76 2.22 3.34
N VAL A 48 16.85 2.16 2.35
CA VAL A 48 15.41 2.05 2.56
C VAL A 48 15.02 0.58 2.64
N ARG A 49 14.50 0.14 3.78
CA ARG A 49 14.15 -1.25 4.07
C ARG A 49 12.65 -1.47 4.28
N CYS A 50 11.90 -0.41 4.58
CA CYS A 50 10.44 -0.41 4.72
C CYS A 50 9.88 0.93 4.26
N LEU A 51 8.67 0.92 3.67
CA LEU A 51 7.91 2.13 3.33
C LEU A 51 6.74 2.29 4.29
N LEU A 52 6.46 3.55 4.64
CA LEU A 52 5.26 3.96 5.37
C LEU A 52 4.55 5.05 4.58
N ILE A 53 3.31 4.80 4.14
CA ILE A 53 2.50 5.75 3.38
C ILE A 53 1.37 6.28 4.27
N THR A 54 1.20 7.60 4.35
CA THR A 54 0.12 8.26 5.11
C THR A 54 -0.35 9.54 4.42
N GLY A 55 -1.38 10.18 4.94
CA GLY A 55 -1.91 11.46 4.44
C GLY A 55 -1.66 12.62 5.40
N ALA A 56 -1.39 13.81 4.88
CA ALA A 56 -1.35 15.03 5.67
C ALA A 56 -2.77 15.50 6.05
N GLY A 57 -2.91 16.09 7.23
CA GLY A 57 -4.16 16.69 7.71
C GLY A 57 -5.23 15.63 8.05
N ARG A 58 -6.51 15.97 7.79
CA ARG A 58 -7.67 15.20 8.27
C ARG A 58 -8.09 14.01 7.40
N GLY A 59 -7.48 13.81 6.24
CA GLY A 59 -7.84 12.73 5.30
C GLY A 59 -6.62 11.94 4.88
N PHE A 60 -6.82 10.67 4.56
CA PHE A 60 -5.78 9.88 3.93
C PHE A 60 -5.66 10.26 2.45
N CYS A 61 -6.68 9.94 1.65
CA CYS A 61 -6.74 10.27 0.23
C CYS A 61 -8.17 10.14 -0.30
N ALA A 62 -8.69 11.19 -0.92
CA ALA A 62 -10.04 11.19 -1.50
C ALA A 62 -10.13 10.62 -2.93
N GLY A 63 -9.04 10.05 -3.46
CA GLY A 63 -8.98 9.49 -4.80
C GLY A 63 -8.52 10.48 -5.85
N GLN A 64 -9.07 10.41 -7.06
CA GLN A 64 -8.74 11.35 -8.15
C GLN A 64 -9.34 12.72 -7.88
N ASP A 65 -8.57 13.78 -8.10
CA ASP A 65 -9.09 15.16 -8.10
C ASP A 65 -9.95 15.36 -9.34
N LEU A 66 -11.27 15.46 -9.14
CA LEU A 66 -12.22 15.63 -10.24
C LEU A 66 -12.18 17.04 -10.86
N ASN A 67 -11.64 18.04 -10.14
CA ASN A 67 -11.48 19.37 -10.69
C ASN A 67 -10.37 19.45 -11.75
N ASP A 68 -9.39 18.56 -11.66
CA ASP A 68 -8.31 18.46 -12.66
C ASP A 68 -8.76 17.68 -13.93
N ARG A 69 -9.92 17.03 -13.86
CA ARG A 69 -10.56 16.40 -15.03
C ARG A 69 -11.50 17.40 -15.67
N ASN A 70 -10.99 18.10 -16.68
CA ASN A 70 -11.78 19.05 -17.46
C ASN A 70 -12.86 18.28 -18.24
N VAL A 71 -13.98 17.97 -17.58
CA VAL A 71 -15.14 17.34 -18.22
C VAL A 71 -15.97 18.47 -18.82
N ASP A 72 -15.77 18.76 -20.11
CA ASP A 72 -16.65 19.62 -20.88
C ASP A 72 -17.94 18.84 -21.18
N PRO A 73 -19.12 19.27 -20.64
CA PRO A 73 -20.38 18.58 -20.91
C PRO A 73 -20.78 18.56 -22.40
N SER A 74 -20.21 19.47 -23.20
CA SER A 74 -20.45 19.60 -24.64
C SER A 74 -19.35 18.99 -25.50
N GLY A 75 -18.22 18.56 -24.86
CA GLY A 75 -17.08 17.97 -25.54
C GLY A 75 -17.16 16.45 -25.64
N PRO A 76 -16.19 15.82 -26.33
CA PRO A 76 -16.11 14.36 -26.34
C PRO A 76 -15.85 13.82 -24.94
N PRO A 77 -16.40 12.63 -24.58
CA PRO A 77 -16.15 12.03 -23.30
C PRO A 77 -14.64 11.75 -23.11
N PRO A 78 -14.07 12.03 -21.90
CA PRO A 78 -12.66 11.78 -21.64
C PRO A 78 -12.35 10.28 -21.65
N ASP A 79 -11.22 9.89 -22.24
CA ASP A 79 -10.70 8.54 -22.09
C ASP A 79 -10.02 8.38 -20.72
N LEU A 80 -10.79 7.90 -19.74
CA LEU A 80 -10.28 7.66 -18.39
C LEU A 80 -9.26 6.52 -18.33
N GLY A 81 -9.28 5.59 -19.30
CA GLY A 81 -8.33 4.51 -19.42
C GLY A 81 -6.90 5.00 -19.58
N LEU A 82 -6.69 6.14 -20.28
CA LEU A 82 -5.37 6.74 -20.42
C LEU A 82 -4.74 7.14 -19.09
N SER A 83 -5.51 7.75 -18.18
CA SER A 83 -5.00 8.13 -16.86
C SER A 83 -4.75 6.90 -15.97
N VAL A 84 -5.59 5.88 -16.07
CA VAL A 84 -5.39 4.62 -15.37
C VAL A 84 -4.10 3.94 -15.83
N GLU A 85 -3.88 3.83 -17.14
CA GLU A 85 -2.66 3.19 -17.69
C GLU A 85 -1.41 4.03 -17.43
N ARG A 86 -1.49 5.35 -17.48
CA ARG A 86 -0.33 6.22 -17.28
C ARG A 86 0.10 6.33 -15.83
N PHE A 87 -0.83 6.32 -14.88
CA PHE A 87 -0.55 6.65 -13.49
C PHE A 87 -0.87 5.51 -12.51
N TYR A 88 -2.10 4.99 -12.51
CA TYR A 88 -2.55 4.06 -11.48
C TYR A 88 -1.99 2.64 -11.66
N ASN A 89 -2.03 2.12 -12.88
CA ASN A 89 -1.49 0.78 -13.16
C ASN A 89 0.00 0.67 -12.84
N PRO A 90 0.88 1.62 -13.25
CA PRO A 90 2.29 1.60 -12.88
C PRO A 90 2.51 1.72 -11.36
N LEU A 91 1.70 2.52 -10.66
CA LEU A 91 1.76 2.68 -9.21
C LEU A 91 1.51 1.33 -8.51
N VAL A 92 0.39 0.67 -8.84
CA VAL A 92 0.01 -0.61 -8.23
C VAL A 92 1.03 -1.70 -8.54
N ARG A 93 1.44 -1.82 -9.82
CA ARG A 93 2.47 -2.79 -10.23
C ARG A 93 3.77 -2.59 -9.47
N ARG A 94 4.19 -1.34 -9.25
CA ARG A 94 5.41 -1.02 -8.51
C ARG A 94 5.29 -1.36 -7.04
N LEU A 95 4.18 -1.02 -6.37
CA LEU A 95 3.95 -1.38 -4.97
C LEU A 95 3.96 -2.90 -4.77
N ALA A 96 3.31 -3.64 -5.66
CA ALA A 96 3.29 -5.11 -5.62
C ALA A 96 4.67 -5.73 -5.87
N ALA A 97 5.44 -5.19 -6.83
CA ALA A 97 6.75 -5.71 -7.20
C ALA A 97 7.89 -5.30 -6.24
N LEU A 98 7.69 -4.24 -5.44
CA LEU A 98 8.72 -3.71 -4.54
C LEU A 98 9.16 -4.78 -3.54
N PRO A 99 10.46 -5.18 -3.50
CA PRO A 99 10.94 -6.25 -2.62
C PRO A 99 11.17 -5.77 -1.18
N LYS A 100 10.33 -4.86 -0.71
CA LYS A 100 10.38 -4.23 0.62
C LYS A 100 8.96 -4.13 1.15
N PRO A 101 8.73 -4.28 2.48
CA PRO A 101 7.42 -4.08 3.07
C PRO A 101 6.89 -2.67 2.85
N VAL A 102 5.59 -2.55 2.58
CA VAL A 102 4.86 -1.29 2.44
C VAL A 102 3.72 -1.25 3.45
N ILE A 103 3.82 -0.35 4.42
CA ILE A 103 2.77 -0.10 5.41
C ILE A 103 1.95 1.10 4.94
N CYS A 104 0.63 1.03 5.12
CA CYS A 104 -0.27 2.16 4.93
C CYS A 104 -0.90 2.54 6.27
N ALA A 105 -0.74 3.80 6.68
CA ALA A 105 -1.38 4.39 7.85
C ALA A 105 -2.51 5.31 7.40
N VAL A 106 -3.75 4.81 7.46
CA VAL A 106 -4.95 5.52 7.00
C VAL A 106 -5.46 6.41 8.12
N ASN A 107 -5.07 7.69 8.08
CA ASN A 107 -5.33 8.69 9.13
C ASN A 107 -6.72 9.36 9.05
N GLY A 108 -7.53 9.02 8.04
CA GLY A 108 -8.85 9.63 7.84
C GLY A 108 -9.59 9.01 6.67
N VAL A 109 -10.35 9.83 5.92
CA VAL A 109 -11.11 9.33 4.77
C VAL A 109 -10.17 8.80 3.69
N ALA A 110 -10.42 7.56 3.26
CA ALA A 110 -9.85 6.89 2.10
C ALA A 110 -10.99 6.59 1.11
N ALA A 111 -11.01 7.25 -0.05
CA ALA A 111 -12.10 7.12 -1.01
C ALA A 111 -11.59 6.83 -2.44
N GLY A 112 -12.36 6.07 -3.21
CA GLY A 112 -12.01 5.71 -4.59
C GLY A 112 -10.60 5.15 -4.70
N ALA A 113 -9.77 5.73 -5.58
CA ALA A 113 -8.37 5.36 -5.76
C ALA A 113 -7.53 5.46 -4.46
N GLY A 114 -7.91 6.33 -3.50
CA GLY A 114 -7.26 6.40 -2.20
C GLY A 114 -7.52 5.16 -1.34
N ALA A 115 -8.76 4.65 -1.35
CA ALA A 115 -9.08 3.41 -0.65
C ALA A 115 -8.40 2.22 -1.31
N THR A 116 -8.40 2.15 -2.64
CA THR A 116 -7.77 1.03 -3.37
C THR A 116 -6.24 1.06 -3.30
N LEU A 117 -5.62 2.25 -3.23
CA LEU A 117 -4.19 2.40 -2.93
C LEU A 117 -3.83 1.76 -1.57
N ALA A 118 -4.63 2.04 -0.53
CA ALA A 118 -4.39 1.44 0.78
C ALA A 118 -4.45 -0.09 0.72
N LEU A 119 -5.42 -0.65 -0.03
CA LEU A 119 -5.53 -2.12 -0.24
C LEU A 119 -4.35 -2.71 -1.03
N GLY A 120 -3.65 -1.91 -1.81
CA GLY A 120 -2.46 -2.32 -2.56
C GLY A 120 -1.17 -2.34 -1.73
N CYS A 121 -1.22 -1.90 -0.46
CA CYS A 121 -0.11 -1.99 0.48
C CYS A 121 -0.13 -3.33 1.23
N ASP A 122 1.02 -3.73 1.79
CA ASP A 122 1.16 -5.06 2.41
C ASP A 122 0.48 -5.14 3.79
N ILE A 123 0.56 -4.07 4.59
CA ILE A 123 -0.04 -3.98 5.92
C ILE A 123 -0.75 -2.64 6.06
N VAL A 124 -2.04 -2.66 6.40
CA VAL A 124 -2.85 -1.45 6.54
C VAL A 124 -3.26 -1.26 8.00
N LEU A 125 -2.86 -0.15 8.58
CA LEU A 125 -3.39 0.34 9.86
C LEU A 125 -4.34 1.51 9.57
N ALA A 126 -5.39 1.65 10.37
CA ALA A 126 -6.29 2.78 10.23
C ALA A 126 -6.64 3.40 11.57
N ALA A 127 -6.73 4.73 11.59
CA ALA A 127 -7.29 5.46 12.70
C ALA A 127 -8.76 5.05 12.92
N ARG A 128 -9.24 5.05 14.16
CA ARG A 128 -10.63 4.72 14.52
C ARG A 128 -11.64 5.61 13.78
N SER A 129 -11.31 6.87 13.60
CA SER A 129 -12.15 7.83 12.85
C SER A 129 -12.10 7.66 11.32
N ALA A 130 -11.18 6.83 10.80
CA ALA A 130 -11.02 6.65 9.35
C ALA A 130 -12.24 5.97 8.72
N LYS A 131 -12.44 6.26 7.43
CA LYS A 131 -13.56 5.74 6.64
C LYS A 131 -13.07 5.26 5.29
N PHE A 132 -13.60 4.15 4.84
CA PHE A 132 -13.32 3.56 3.52
C PHE A 132 -14.56 3.68 2.63
N VAL A 133 -14.38 4.21 1.41
CA VAL A 133 -15.49 4.46 0.47
C VAL A 133 -15.11 3.99 -0.93
N MET A 134 -15.79 2.99 -1.46
CA MET A 134 -15.64 2.55 -2.86
C MET A 134 -16.56 3.37 -3.76
N ALA A 135 -16.27 4.68 -3.90
CA ALA A 135 -17.17 5.67 -4.49
C ALA A 135 -17.40 5.54 -6.00
N PHE A 136 -16.80 4.57 -6.66
CA PHE A 136 -16.80 4.45 -8.13
C PHE A 136 -18.19 4.34 -8.74
N SER A 137 -19.07 3.51 -8.20
CA SER A 137 -20.44 3.32 -8.71
C SER A 137 -21.27 4.60 -8.69
N LYS A 138 -21.00 5.51 -7.75
CA LYS A 138 -21.69 6.82 -7.66
C LYS A 138 -21.32 7.78 -8.79
N LEU A 139 -20.23 7.49 -9.50
CA LEU A 139 -19.76 8.21 -10.67
C LEU A 139 -19.99 7.41 -11.97
N GLY A 140 -20.66 6.25 -11.91
CA GLY A 140 -20.82 5.37 -13.06
C GLY A 140 -19.54 4.67 -13.49
N LEU A 141 -18.56 4.54 -12.58
CA LEU A 141 -17.24 3.96 -12.84
C LEU A 141 -17.08 2.59 -12.18
N VAL A 142 -16.04 1.87 -12.58
CA VAL A 142 -15.61 0.62 -11.97
C VAL A 142 -14.43 0.87 -11.02
N PRO A 143 -14.26 0.06 -9.94
CA PRO A 143 -13.09 0.16 -9.09
C PRO A 143 -11.79 -0.06 -9.87
N ASP A 144 -10.92 0.94 -9.87
CA ASP A 144 -9.58 0.96 -10.47
C ASP A 144 -8.48 0.87 -9.39
N CYS A 145 -7.24 1.17 -9.75
CA CYS A 145 -6.07 1.11 -8.86
C CYS A 145 -5.97 -0.24 -8.12
N GLY A 146 -6.30 -1.34 -8.81
CA GLY A 146 -6.32 -2.69 -8.25
C GLY A 146 -7.54 -3.01 -7.38
N GLY A 147 -8.49 -2.09 -7.19
CA GLY A 147 -9.61 -2.26 -6.28
C GLY A 147 -10.48 -3.49 -6.57
N SER A 148 -10.79 -3.75 -7.84
CA SER A 148 -11.54 -4.94 -8.25
C SER A 148 -10.76 -6.26 -8.07
N TRP A 149 -9.44 -6.19 -7.93
CA TRP A 149 -8.57 -7.34 -7.68
C TRP A 149 -8.35 -7.59 -6.20
N PHE A 150 -7.96 -6.56 -5.42
CA PHE A 150 -7.66 -6.70 -4.00
C PHE A 150 -8.92 -6.91 -3.15
N LEU A 151 -9.97 -6.10 -3.37
CA LEU A 151 -11.14 -6.07 -2.48
C LEU A 151 -11.81 -7.44 -2.28
N PRO A 152 -12.12 -8.24 -3.34
CA PRO A 152 -12.73 -9.55 -3.15
C PRO A 152 -11.80 -10.56 -2.45
N ARG A 153 -10.48 -10.37 -2.54
CA ARG A 153 -9.48 -11.23 -1.89
C ARG A 153 -9.37 -10.98 -0.39
N VAL A 154 -9.46 -9.72 0.03
CA VAL A 154 -9.38 -9.39 1.47
C VAL A 154 -10.72 -9.47 2.19
N ALA A 155 -11.84 -9.08 1.54
CA ALA A 155 -13.16 -9.01 2.17
C ALA A 155 -14.09 -10.18 1.83
N GLY A 156 -13.71 -10.99 0.84
CA GLY A 156 -14.60 -11.99 0.24
C GLY A 156 -15.61 -11.38 -0.74
N ARG A 157 -16.10 -12.19 -1.69
CA ARG A 157 -16.94 -11.74 -2.80
C ARG A 157 -18.21 -10.98 -2.36
N ALA A 158 -18.92 -11.46 -1.34
CA ALA A 158 -20.20 -10.86 -0.93
C ALA A 158 -20.02 -9.43 -0.44
N ARG A 159 -19.03 -9.18 0.43
CA ARG A 159 -18.73 -7.84 0.94
C ARG A 159 -18.15 -6.93 -0.15
N ALA A 160 -17.29 -7.47 -1.01
CA ALA A 160 -16.74 -6.74 -2.15
C ALA A 160 -17.83 -6.23 -3.08
N MET A 161 -18.80 -7.08 -3.45
CA MET A 161 -19.95 -6.67 -4.27
C MET A 161 -20.78 -5.59 -3.59
N GLY A 162 -21.11 -5.77 -2.29
CA GLY A 162 -21.85 -4.75 -1.54
C GLY A 162 -21.12 -3.42 -1.47
N LEU A 163 -19.82 -3.41 -1.17
CA LEU A 163 -19.01 -2.19 -1.10
C LEU A 163 -18.91 -1.48 -2.46
N ALA A 164 -18.62 -2.24 -3.52
CA ALA A 164 -18.39 -1.68 -4.85
C ALA A 164 -19.68 -1.18 -5.51
N LEU A 165 -20.79 -1.92 -5.39
CA LEU A 165 -22.06 -1.56 -6.03
C LEU A 165 -22.80 -0.45 -5.30
N LEU A 166 -22.81 -0.46 -3.96
CA LEU A 166 -23.51 0.55 -3.17
C LEU A 166 -22.68 1.84 -3.02
N GLY A 167 -21.35 1.75 -2.99
CA GLY A 167 -20.44 2.89 -2.82
C GLY A 167 -20.61 3.59 -1.47
N ASP A 168 -21.08 2.86 -0.45
CA ASP A 168 -21.33 3.42 0.88
C ASP A 168 -20.03 3.48 1.70
N SER A 169 -20.00 4.45 2.64
CA SER A 169 -18.92 4.58 3.60
C SER A 169 -18.96 3.44 4.62
N ARG A 170 -17.79 2.89 4.94
CA ARG A 170 -17.59 1.94 6.03
C ARG A 170 -16.58 2.48 7.04
N SER A 171 -16.84 2.23 8.32
CA SER A 171 -15.92 2.61 9.38
C SER A 171 -14.66 1.74 9.36
N ALA A 172 -13.57 2.25 9.95
CA ALA A 172 -12.35 1.48 10.14
C ALA A 172 -12.57 0.21 10.99
N GLU A 173 -13.50 0.25 11.96
CA GLU A 173 -13.91 -0.91 12.76
C GLU A 173 -14.52 -2.02 11.89
N GLN A 174 -15.44 -1.65 10.99
CA GLN A 174 -16.01 -2.61 10.04
C GLN A 174 -14.94 -3.15 9.08
N ALA A 175 -14.00 -2.28 8.64
CA ALA A 175 -12.91 -2.69 7.77
C ALA A 175 -12.00 -3.72 8.47
N ALA A 176 -11.69 -3.53 9.76
CA ALA A 176 -10.93 -4.50 10.56
C ALA A 176 -11.69 -5.82 10.75
N GLN A 177 -12.98 -5.77 11.12
CA GLN A 177 -13.81 -6.96 11.28
C GLN A 177 -13.96 -7.78 9.99
N TRP A 178 -13.85 -7.13 8.84
CA TRP A 178 -13.98 -7.77 7.52
C TRP A 178 -12.64 -8.23 6.92
N GLY A 179 -11.52 -7.98 7.61
CA GLY A 179 -10.18 -8.33 7.13
C GLY A 179 -9.65 -7.40 6.03
N ILE A 180 -10.29 -6.24 5.83
CA ILE A 180 -9.86 -5.24 4.84
C ILE A 180 -8.58 -4.53 5.31
N ILE A 181 -8.43 -4.34 6.62
CA ILE A 181 -7.23 -3.78 7.25
C ILE A 181 -6.66 -4.74 8.30
N TRP A 182 -5.36 -4.62 8.55
CA TRP A 182 -4.66 -5.42 9.55
C TRP A 182 -5.02 -5.00 10.98
N GLN A 183 -5.02 -3.68 11.25
CA GLN A 183 -5.18 -3.19 12.64
C GLN A 183 -5.94 -1.87 12.68
N LEU A 184 -6.87 -1.78 13.64
CA LEU A 184 -7.51 -0.55 14.07
C LEU A 184 -6.67 0.06 15.20
N VAL A 185 -6.41 1.37 15.14
CA VAL A 185 -5.59 2.11 16.09
C VAL A 185 -6.34 3.37 16.54
N ASP A 186 -6.18 3.79 17.77
CA ASP A 186 -6.74 5.06 18.21
C ASP A 186 -6.07 6.23 17.47
N ASP A 187 -6.83 7.28 17.16
CA ASP A 187 -6.38 8.35 16.27
C ASP A 187 -5.06 8.99 16.71
N SER A 188 -4.90 9.20 18.01
CA SER A 188 -3.67 9.77 18.62
C SER A 188 -2.45 8.85 18.56
N GLU A 189 -2.65 7.56 18.36
CA GLU A 189 -1.59 6.55 18.41
C GLU A 189 -1.17 6.06 17.00
N LEU A 190 -1.95 6.39 15.96
CA LEU A 190 -1.72 5.85 14.62
C LEU A 190 -0.32 6.15 14.10
N ALA A 191 0.16 7.39 14.26
CA ALA A 191 1.47 7.80 13.75
C ALA A 191 2.59 7.00 14.42
N ASP A 192 2.58 6.92 15.74
CA ASP A 192 3.60 6.21 16.52
C ASP A 192 3.55 4.71 16.27
N THR A 193 2.36 4.11 16.31
CA THR A 193 2.16 2.67 16.08
C THR A 193 2.63 2.25 14.70
N SER A 194 2.27 3.02 13.66
CA SER A 194 2.66 2.70 12.30
C SER A 194 4.17 2.88 12.07
N LEU A 195 4.78 3.91 12.67
CA LEU A 195 6.23 4.14 12.58
C LEU A 195 7.01 3.06 13.34
N GLN A 196 6.56 2.65 14.53
CA GLN A 196 7.17 1.54 15.28
C GLN A 196 7.12 0.23 14.49
N LEU A 197 5.98 -0.09 13.86
CA LEU A 197 5.87 -1.28 13.00
C LEU A 197 6.81 -1.18 11.79
N ALA A 198 6.90 0.01 11.16
CA ALA A 198 7.80 0.22 10.02
C ALA A 198 9.28 0.06 10.41
N ARG A 199 9.70 0.61 11.56
CA ARG A 199 11.06 0.43 12.11
C ARG A 199 11.33 -1.02 12.47
N HIS A 200 10.35 -1.71 13.05
CA HIS A 200 10.48 -3.14 13.32
C HIS A 200 10.74 -3.91 12.03
N LEU A 201 9.95 -3.70 10.97
CA LEU A 201 10.15 -4.37 9.68
C LEU A 201 11.46 -3.95 8.99
N ALA A 202 11.86 -2.69 9.11
CA ALA A 202 13.14 -2.21 8.57
C ALA A 202 14.35 -2.87 9.26
N ALA A 203 14.21 -3.34 10.50
CA ALA A 203 15.25 -4.09 11.21
C ALA A 203 15.26 -5.60 10.89
N GLN A 204 14.27 -6.12 10.16
CA GLN A 204 14.14 -7.54 9.80
C GLN A 204 14.91 -7.88 8.49
N PRO A 205 15.08 -9.15 8.13
CA PRO A 205 15.80 -9.59 6.91
C PRO A 205 15.02 -9.15 5.65
N THR A 206 15.30 -7.96 5.15
CA THR A 206 14.55 -7.32 4.06
C THR A 206 14.47 -8.18 2.81
N PHE A 207 15.57 -8.86 2.44
CA PHE A 207 15.56 -9.79 1.31
C PHE A 207 14.55 -10.93 1.52
N GLY A 208 14.54 -11.55 2.70
CA GLY A 208 13.60 -12.61 3.06
C GLY A 208 12.14 -12.09 3.06
N LEU A 209 11.89 -10.90 3.63
CA LEU A 209 10.57 -10.28 3.61
C LEU A 209 10.08 -10.02 2.18
N GLY A 210 10.97 -9.59 1.30
CA GLY A 210 10.65 -9.41 -0.13
C GLY A 210 10.27 -10.71 -0.82
N LEU A 211 10.91 -11.84 -0.49
CA LEU A 211 10.55 -13.16 -1.00
C LEU A 211 9.20 -13.64 -0.46
N ILE A 212 8.92 -13.41 0.83
CA ILE A 212 7.60 -13.71 1.44
C ILE A 212 6.49 -12.97 0.69
N LYS A 213 6.63 -11.65 0.50
CA LYS A 213 5.66 -10.84 -0.26
C LYS A 213 5.42 -11.40 -1.65
N LYS A 214 6.48 -11.69 -2.41
CA LYS A 214 6.38 -12.26 -3.76
C LYS A 214 5.70 -13.63 -3.76
N ALA A 215 6.01 -14.50 -2.79
CA ALA A 215 5.39 -15.82 -2.69
C ALA A 215 3.88 -15.72 -2.42
N LEU A 216 3.47 -14.86 -1.49
CA LEU A 216 2.05 -14.65 -1.17
C LEU A 216 1.28 -14.07 -2.35
N LEU A 217 1.83 -13.08 -3.06
CA LEU A 217 1.20 -12.54 -4.27
C LEU A 217 1.10 -13.57 -5.39
N ALA A 218 2.13 -14.40 -5.59
CA ALA A 218 2.10 -15.45 -6.61
C ALA A 218 1.07 -16.55 -6.29
N SER A 219 0.80 -16.84 -5.01
CA SER A 219 -0.18 -17.84 -4.58
C SER A 219 -1.61 -17.53 -5.05
N GLU A 220 -1.90 -16.28 -5.37
CA GLU A 220 -3.21 -15.85 -5.88
C GLU A 220 -3.57 -16.42 -7.27
N THR A 221 -2.57 -16.90 -8.00
CA THR A 221 -2.73 -17.42 -9.37
C THR A 221 -2.05 -18.76 -9.62
N ASN A 222 -1.13 -19.20 -8.75
CA ASN A 222 -0.43 -20.47 -8.90
C ASN A 222 -1.34 -21.65 -8.57
N SER A 223 -1.09 -22.80 -9.23
CA SER A 223 -1.52 -24.10 -8.70
C SER A 223 -0.71 -24.44 -7.44
N LEU A 224 -1.18 -25.40 -6.64
CA LEU A 224 -0.43 -25.87 -5.46
C LEU A 224 0.99 -26.34 -5.84
N ASP A 225 1.12 -27.13 -6.91
CA ASP A 225 2.42 -27.66 -7.34
C ASP A 225 3.38 -26.53 -7.76
N ALA A 226 2.88 -25.55 -8.54
CA ALA A 226 3.67 -24.39 -8.93
C ALA A 226 4.08 -23.54 -7.72
N GLN A 227 3.19 -23.42 -6.72
CA GLN A 227 3.50 -22.69 -5.50
C GLN A 227 4.57 -23.39 -4.67
N LEU A 228 4.48 -24.71 -4.51
CA LEU A 228 5.48 -25.51 -3.79
C LEU A 228 6.86 -25.43 -4.46
N ASP A 229 6.91 -25.46 -5.79
CA ASP A 229 8.15 -25.27 -6.52
C ASP A 229 8.74 -23.85 -6.32
N LEU A 230 7.91 -22.83 -6.32
CA LEU A 230 8.32 -21.45 -6.04
C LEU A 230 8.86 -21.30 -4.61
N GLU A 231 8.16 -21.87 -3.61
CA GLU A 231 8.59 -21.87 -2.21
C GLU A 231 9.95 -22.54 -2.04
N ARG A 232 10.17 -23.71 -2.65
CA ARG A 232 11.46 -24.39 -2.67
C ARG A 232 12.57 -23.48 -3.21
N ASP A 233 12.31 -22.79 -4.33
CA ASP A 233 13.31 -21.94 -4.97
C ASP A 233 13.58 -20.67 -4.14
N TYR A 234 12.56 -20.09 -3.52
CA TYR A 234 12.73 -18.95 -2.61
C TYR A 234 13.44 -19.35 -1.30
N GLN A 235 13.17 -20.53 -0.75
CA GLN A 235 13.91 -21.04 0.39
C GLN A 235 15.40 -21.25 0.06
N ARG A 236 15.70 -21.72 -1.16
CA ARG A 236 17.08 -21.85 -1.63
C ARG A 236 17.78 -20.49 -1.71
N LEU A 237 17.08 -19.45 -2.18
CA LEU A 237 17.63 -18.10 -2.25
C LEU A 237 17.82 -17.50 -0.84
N ALA A 238 16.79 -17.56 0.00
CA ALA A 238 16.83 -17.03 1.36
C ALA A 238 17.89 -17.73 2.21
N GLY A 239 18.02 -19.06 2.10
CA GLY A 239 19.01 -19.87 2.84
C GLY A 239 20.47 -19.58 2.46
N ARG A 240 20.72 -18.83 1.38
CA ARG A 240 22.07 -18.39 0.98
C ARG A 240 22.37 -16.95 1.40
N SER A 241 21.42 -16.24 1.99
CA SER A 241 21.58 -14.85 2.43
C SER A 241 22.48 -14.75 3.67
N ASP A 242 23.07 -13.59 3.87
CA ASP A 242 23.82 -13.27 5.08
C ASP A 242 22.87 -13.21 6.29
N ASP A 243 21.67 -12.74 6.10
CA ASP A 243 20.65 -12.64 7.15
C ASP A 243 20.20 -14.03 7.66
N TYR A 244 20.13 -15.07 6.80
CA TYR A 244 19.84 -16.41 7.26
C TYR A 244 20.96 -16.93 8.18
N ARG A 245 22.23 -16.71 7.82
CA ARG A 245 23.38 -17.09 8.64
C ARG A 245 23.39 -16.37 9.99
N GLU A 246 23.12 -15.08 9.97
CA GLU A 246 22.98 -14.27 11.18
C GLU A 246 21.82 -14.77 12.05
N GLY A 247 20.64 -15.01 11.47
CA GLY A 247 19.46 -15.50 12.18
C GLY A 247 19.73 -16.83 12.91
N VAL A 248 20.35 -17.79 12.24
CA VAL A 248 20.73 -19.08 12.84
C VAL A 248 21.78 -18.89 13.94
N SER A 249 22.82 -18.10 13.68
CA SER A 249 23.89 -17.83 14.65
C SER A 249 23.33 -17.14 15.90
N ALA A 250 22.51 -16.12 15.74
CA ALA A 250 21.88 -15.41 16.84
C ALA A 250 20.96 -16.31 17.67
N PHE A 251 20.16 -17.16 16.99
CA PHE A 251 19.28 -18.10 17.67
C PHE A 251 20.07 -19.11 18.54
N LEU A 252 21.12 -19.70 17.99
CA LEU A 252 21.98 -20.65 18.73
C LEU A 252 22.71 -19.98 19.90
N ALA A 253 23.13 -18.72 19.72
CA ALA A 253 23.80 -17.92 20.74
C ALA A 253 22.83 -17.26 21.75
N LYS A 254 21.50 -17.41 21.59
CA LYS A 254 20.45 -16.80 22.39
C LYS A 254 20.60 -15.26 22.51
N ARG A 255 20.96 -14.61 21.42
CA ARG A 255 21.08 -13.15 21.32
C ARG A 255 20.12 -12.59 20.26
N PRO A 256 19.75 -11.31 20.32
CA PRO A 256 19.02 -10.66 19.22
C PRO A 256 19.84 -10.70 17.91
N PRO A 257 19.20 -10.98 16.76
CA PRO A 257 19.85 -10.91 15.46
C PRO A 257 20.09 -9.46 15.00
N GLN A 258 21.10 -9.26 14.16
CA GLN A 258 21.42 -7.99 13.51
C GLN A 258 21.40 -8.18 12.00
N PHE A 259 20.23 -8.00 11.41
CA PHE A 259 20.02 -8.23 9.99
C PHE A 259 20.51 -7.07 9.12
N SER A 260 21.24 -7.40 8.06
CA SER A 260 21.74 -6.43 7.07
C SER A 260 20.73 -6.15 5.94
N GLY A 261 19.77 -7.05 5.74
CA GLY A 261 18.80 -7.00 4.64
C GLY A 261 19.30 -7.70 3.37
N LYS A 262 20.38 -8.43 3.44
CA LYS A 262 21.09 -9.08 2.30
C LYS A 262 21.21 -10.58 2.46
#